data_2f12247575e83aee4cf249cc20224c3d
#
_entry.id   2f12247575e83aee4cf249cc20224c3d
#
_cell.length_a   1.000
_cell.length_b   1.000
_cell.length_c   1.000
_cell.angle_alpha   90.00
_cell.angle_beta   90.00
_cell.angle_gamma   90.00
#
_symmetry.space_group_name_H-M   'P 1'
#
loop_
_entity.id
_entity.type
_entity.pdbx_description
1 polymer ?
#
loop_
_entity_poly.entity_id
_entity_poly.type
_entity_poly.pdbx_seq_one_letter_code
_entity_poly.pdbx_strand_id
1 'polypeptide(L)'
;YHEAWVDGETIGEHWGKVGEVGSHAKHKRDRKISVEKNLKRVLETAITDGYAELDPDDWQCFNIEYKIDGMGTAKDLAKRHRLERRLDDTLGKTGMGQVDGGSIGSGTMEVSCSVVNFRLAKQIIQANLAESSFADYSRIVNEE
;
A
#
# COMPACT_ATOMS: atom_id res chain seq x y z
N TYR A 1 -1.15 11.62 -6.46
CA TYR A 1 -2.31 10.91 -5.91
C TYR A 1 -3.17 11.81 -5.04
N HIS A 2 -4.44 11.50 -4.97
CA HIS A 2 -5.40 12.16 -4.12
C HIS A 2 -6.50 11.16 -3.76
N GLU A 3 -6.66 10.85 -2.48
CA GLU A 3 -7.56 9.81 -2.01
C GLU A 3 -8.38 10.26 -0.82
N ALA A 4 -9.55 9.66 -0.62
CA ALA A 4 -10.41 9.90 0.52
C ALA A 4 -11.10 8.61 0.95
N TRP A 5 -11.31 8.44 2.26
CA TRP A 5 -11.97 7.28 2.84
C TRP A 5 -12.80 7.67 4.06
N VAL A 6 -13.75 6.81 4.40
CA VAL A 6 -14.54 6.97 5.64
C VAL A 6 -13.75 6.43 6.83
N ASP A 7 -13.62 7.26 7.86
CA ASP A 7 -13.04 6.93 9.16
C ASP A 7 -14.07 7.28 10.27
N GLY A 8 -15.00 6.36 10.51
CA GLY A 8 -16.09 6.57 11.47
C GLY A 8 -16.96 7.80 11.17
N GLU A 9 -16.83 8.82 11.99
CA GLU A 9 -17.55 10.10 11.88
C GLU A 9 -16.85 11.13 10.99
N THR A 10 -15.70 10.78 10.44
CA THR A 10 -14.88 11.65 9.61
C THR A 10 -14.62 11.06 8.24
N ILE A 11 -14.20 11.91 7.32
CA ILE A 11 -13.62 11.54 6.03
C ILE A 11 -12.14 11.88 6.11
N GLY A 12 -11.28 10.87 5.99
CA GLY A 12 -9.86 11.07 5.80
C GLY A 12 -9.59 11.49 4.36
N GLU A 13 -8.64 12.40 4.18
CA GLU A 13 -8.14 12.84 2.88
C GLU A 13 -6.62 12.82 2.90
N HIS A 14 -6.02 12.33 1.81
CA HIS A 14 -4.57 12.23 1.66
C HIS A 14 -4.18 12.52 0.22
N TRP A 15 -3.18 13.37 0.03
CA TRP A 15 -2.73 13.77 -1.31
C TRP A 15 -1.25 14.05 -1.36
N GLY A 16 -0.65 13.92 -2.53
CA GLY A 16 0.74 14.19 -2.75
C GLY A 16 1.24 13.71 -4.11
N LYS A 17 2.55 13.77 -4.27
CA LYS A 17 3.22 13.19 -5.43
C LYS A 17 3.48 11.71 -5.17
N VAL A 18 3.20 10.87 -6.14
CA VAL A 18 3.45 9.42 -6.07
C VAL A 18 4.92 9.15 -5.72
N GLY A 19 5.14 8.37 -4.68
CA GLY A 19 6.48 8.06 -4.15
C GLY A 19 6.97 8.98 -3.02
N GLU A 20 6.24 10.04 -2.72
CA GLU A 20 6.55 10.97 -1.62
C GLU A 20 5.48 10.90 -0.55
N VAL A 21 5.89 11.09 0.71
CA VAL A 21 4.94 11.21 1.83
C VAL A 21 4.07 12.44 1.60
N GLY A 22 2.76 12.22 1.57
CA GLY A 22 1.81 13.27 1.27
C GLY A 22 1.34 14.07 2.48
N SER A 23 0.32 14.86 2.24
CA SER A 23 -0.39 15.65 3.24
C SER A 23 -1.74 15.02 3.58
N HIS A 24 -2.23 15.24 4.78
CA HIS A 24 -3.48 14.68 5.28
C HIS A 24 -4.43 15.78 5.75
N ALA A 25 -5.72 15.53 5.61
CA ALA A 25 -6.79 16.31 6.24
C ALA A 25 -7.88 15.39 6.76
N LYS A 26 -8.68 15.91 7.70
CA LYS A 26 -9.90 15.25 8.18
C LYS A 26 -11.09 16.19 8.02
N HIS A 27 -12.19 15.66 7.49
CA HIS A 27 -13.43 16.38 7.27
C HIS A 27 -14.55 15.73 8.05
N LYS A 28 -15.52 16.51 8.50
CA LYS A 28 -16.72 15.97 9.15
C LYS A 28 -17.57 15.26 8.11
N ARG A 29 -17.98 14.03 8.43
CA ARG A 29 -18.94 13.27 7.64
C ARG A 29 -20.35 13.84 7.82
N ASP A 30 -21.04 14.10 6.72
CA ASP A 30 -22.47 14.41 6.73
C ASP A 30 -23.26 13.10 6.64
N ARG A 31 -23.96 12.75 7.74
CA ARG A 31 -24.77 11.54 7.81
C ARG A 31 -26.09 11.62 7.03
N LYS A 32 -26.46 12.81 6.54
CA LYS A 32 -27.69 13.01 5.75
C LYS A 32 -27.52 12.63 4.29
N ILE A 33 -26.31 12.45 3.84
CA ILE A 33 -25.97 12.05 2.47
C ILE A 33 -25.19 10.72 2.46
N SER A 34 -25.17 10.06 1.30
CA SER A 34 -24.45 8.78 1.15
C SER A 34 -22.94 8.93 1.38
N VAL A 35 -22.26 7.80 1.65
CA VAL A 35 -20.81 7.74 1.73
C VAL A 35 -20.19 8.24 0.43
N GLU A 36 -20.66 7.76 -0.70
CA GLU A 36 -20.19 8.17 -2.03
C GLU A 36 -20.26 9.69 -2.24
N LYS A 37 -21.38 10.33 -1.87
CA LYS A 37 -21.52 11.78 -1.97
C LYS A 37 -20.58 12.54 -1.03
N ASN A 38 -20.32 12.01 0.17
CA ASN A 38 -19.33 12.56 1.09
C ASN A 38 -17.92 12.53 0.48
N LEU A 39 -17.51 11.39 -0.09
CA LEU A 39 -16.20 11.21 -0.71
C LEU A 39 -16.05 12.13 -1.93
N LYS A 40 -17.05 12.19 -2.82
CA LYS A 40 -17.06 13.09 -3.98
C LYS A 40 -16.94 14.56 -3.58
N ARG A 41 -17.60 14.99 -2.50
CA ARG A 41 -17.48 16.35 -2.00
C ARG A 41 -16.06 16.70 -1.56
N VAL A 42 -15.38 15.78 -0.86
CA VAL A 42 -13.99 15.98 -0.42
C VAL A 42 -13.04 15.99 -1.61
N LEU A 43 -13.29 15.15 -2.62
CA LEU A 43 -12.45 15.02 -3.81
C LEU A 43 -12.84 15.97 -4.96
N GLU A 44 -13.82 16.87 -4.76
CA GLU A 44 -14.37 17.72 -5.84
C GLU A 44 -13.29 18.53 -6.57
N THR A 45 -12.37 19.15 -5.84
CA THR A 45 -11.27 19.92 -6.42
C THR A 45 -10.35 19.03 -7.24
N ALA A 46 -9.98 17.87 -6.72
CA ALA A 46 -9.13 16.91 -7.44
C ALA A 46 -9.80 16.44 -8.74
N ILE A 47 -11.09 16.09 -8.70
CA ILE A 47 -11.86 15.68 -9.87
C ILE A 47 -11.90 16.81 -10.91
N THR A 48 -12.13 18.04 -10.48
CA THR A 48 -12.14 19.22 -11.34
C THR A 48 -10.77 19.47 -11.98
N ASP A 49 -9.68 19.19 -11.24
CA ASP A 49 -8.30 19.32 -11.72
C ASP A 49 -7.88 18.16 -12.66
N GLY A 50 -8.78 17.22 -12.94
CA GLY A 50 -8.56 16.15 -13.91
C GLY A 50 -8.09 14.83 -13.33
N TYR A 51 -8.14 14.65 -12.00
CA TYR A 51 -7.92 13.34 -11.40
C TYR A 51 -9.05 12.38 -11.77
N ALA A 52 -8.71 11.15 -12.09
CA ALA A 52 -9.64 10.07 -12.38
C ALA A 52 -9.34 8.88 -11.45
N GLU A 53 -10.31 8.00 -11.28
CA GLU A 53 -10.10 6.73 -10.60
C GLU A 53 -9.03 5.93 -11.34
N LEU A 54 -8.14 5.30 -10.59
CA LEU A 54 -7.15 4.39 -11.14
C LEU A 54 -7.85 3.15 -11.72
N ASP A 55 -7.53 2.81 -12.96
CA ASP A 55 -8.04 1.58 -13.56
C ASP A 55 -7.41 0.37 -12.85
N PRO A 56 -8.21 -0.64 -12.44
CA PRO A 56 -7.67 -1.87 -11.86
C PRO A 56 -6.59 -2.55 -12.71
N ASP A 57 -6.66 -2.42 -14.03
CA ASP A 57 -5.68 -3.00 -14.97
C ASP A 57 -4.33 -2.24 -14.98
N ASP A 58 -4.28 -1.03 -14.41
CA ASP A 58 -3.03 -0.26 -14.29
C ASP A 58 -2.18 -0.65 -13.06
N TRP A 59 -2.69 -1.51 -12.18
CA TRP A 59 -1.93 -2.00 -11.05
C TRP A 59 -0.86 -2.99 -11.47
N GLN A 60 0.35 -2.80 -10.93
CA GLN A 60 1.49 -3.69 -11.12
C GLN A 60 1.70 -4.54 -9.86
N CYS A 61 1.60 -5.86 -10.00
CA CYS A 61 1.75 -6.78 -8.87
C CYS A 61 3.20 -7.26 -8.76
N PHE A 62 3.69 -7.38 -7.52
CA PHE A 62 5.01 -7.91 -7.26
C PHE A 62 5.09 -8.61 -5.90
N ASN A 63 6.07 -9.49 -5.75
CA ASN A 63 6.36 -10.21 -4.51
C ASN A 63 7.71 -9.85 -3.93
N ILE A 64 7.76 -9.78 -2.59
CA ILE A 64 9.00 -9.75 -1.80
C ILE A 64 9.16 -11.11 -1.16
N GLU A 65 10.22 -11.83 -1.52
CA GLU A 65 10.45 -13.21 -1.11
C GLU A 65 11.59 -13.32 -0.09
N TYR A 66 11.40 -14.22 0.85
CA TYR A 66 12.39 -14.63 1.85
C TYR A 66 12.56 -16.14 1.82
N LYS A 67 13.79 -16.61 2.00
CA LYS A 67 14.06 -18.03 2.21
C LYS A 67 13.73 -18.41 3.66
N ILE A 68 13.03 -19.52 3.81
CA ILE A 68 12.71 -20.12 5.11
C ILE A 68 12.93 -21.63 5.05
N ASP A 69 12.91 -22.30 6.21
CA ASP A 69 13.02 -23.74 6.28
C ASP A 69 11.65 -24.41 6.16
N GLY A 70 11.50 -25.31 5.17
CA GLY A 70 10.34 -26.16 4.99
C GLY A 70 9.03 -25.38 4.86
N MET A 71 8.09 -25.66 5.75
CA MET A 71 6.77 -25.02 5.77
C MET A 71 6.73 -23.72 6.58
N GLY A 72 7.88 -23.29 7.13
CA GLY A 72 7.97 -22.15 8.00
C GLY A 72 7.55 -22.42 9.44
N THR A 73 7.84 -21.48 10.31
CA THR A 73 7.57 -21.53 11.75
C THR A 73 6.59 -20.42 12.17
N ALA A 74 6.09 -20.47 13.40
CA ALA A 74 5.31 -19.38 13.98
C ALA A 74 6.09 -18.04 14.00
N LYS A 75 7.43 -18.09 14.11
CA LYS A 75 8.31 -16.92 14.05
C LYS A 75 8.33 -16.32 12.65
N ASP A 76 8.38 -17.16 11.61
CA ASP A 76 8.33 -16.72 10.21
C ASP A 76 6.97 -16.09 9.89
N LEU A 77 5.88 -16.70 10.33
CA LEU A 77 4.55 -16.13 10.19
C LEU A 77 4.43 -14.75 10.87
N ALA A 78 4.95 -14.61 12.10
CA ALA A 78 4.98 -13.34 12.81
C ALA A 78 5.87 -12.30 12.10
N LYS A 79 6.98 -12.72 11.49
CA LYS A 79 7.83 -11.85 10.63
C LYS A 79 7.05 -11.36 9.42
N ARG A 80 6.33 -12.25 8.73
CA ARG A 80 5.49 -11.89 7.57
C ARG A 80 4.46 -10.83 7.93
N HIS A 81 3.69 -11.01 8.99
CA HIS A 81 2.67 -10.04 9.42
C HIS A 81 3.26 -8.68 9.82
N ARG A 82 4.47 -8.64 10.42
CA ARG A 82 5.15 -7.36 10.70
C ARG A 82 5.63 -6.69 9.42
N LEU A 83 6.12 -7.47 8.45
CA LEU A 83 6.53 -6.98 7.15
C LEU A 83 5.33 -6.42 6.38
N GLU A 84 4.22 -7.15 6.31
CA GLU A 84 2.97 -6.70 5.67
C GLU A 84 2.55 -5.32 6.20
N ARG A 85 2.46 -5.14 7.52
CA ARG A 85 2.11 -3.83 8.12
C ARG A 85 3.09 -2.72 7.77
N ARG A 86 4.40 -3.03 7.76
CA ARG A 86 5.43 -2.05 7.42
C ARG A 86 5.35 -1.61 5.95
N LEU A 87 5.14 -2.56 5.06
CA LEU A 87 5.00 -2.30 3.62
C LEU A 87 3.71 -1.53 3.32
N ASP A 88 2.61 -1.94 3.93
CA ASP A 88 1.32 -1.27 3.76
C ASP A 88 1.38 0.20 4.22
N ASP A 89 1.97 0.46 5.40
CA ASP A 89 2.23 1.83 5.85
C ASP A 89 3.13 2.62 4.88
N THR A 90 4.18 2.00 4.38
CA THR A 90 5.12 2.66 3.46
C THR A 90 4.49 2.97 2.11
N LEU A 91 3.77 2.00 1.52
CA LEU A 91 3.10 2.16 0.23
C LEU A 91 1.93 3.13 0.33
N GLY A 92 1.10 3.00 1.38
CA GLY A 92 -0.05 3.87 1.59
C GLY A 92 0.35 5.33 1.76
N LYS A 93 1.25 5.65 2.67
CA LYS A 93 1.66 7.05 2.92
C LYS A 93 2.39 7.72 1.75
N THR A 94 2.88 6.96 0.79
CA THR A 94 3.54 7.47 -0.42
C THR A 94 2.65 7.42 -1.66
N GLY A 95 1.38 7.05 -1.51
CA GLY A 95 0.44 6.90 -2.62
C GLY A 95 0.88 5.88 -3.67
N MET A 96 1.72 4.92 -3.26
CA MET A 96 2.27 3.92 -4.17
C MET A 96 1.34 2.74 -4.40
N GLY A 97 0.55 2.36 -3.38
CA GLY A 97 -0.31 1.19 -3.44
C GLY A 97 -0.54 0.55 -2.08
N GLN A 98 -0.66 -0.75 -2.05
CA GLN A 98 -1.05 -1.53 -0.88
C GLN A 98 -0.43 -2.92 -0.86
N VAL A 99 -0.53 -3.58 0.28
CA VAL A 99 -0.26 -5.02 0.42
C VAL A 99 -1.54 -5.79 0.13
N ASP A 100 -1.44 -6.82 -0.72
CA ASP A 100 -2.58 -7.69 -1.06
C ASP A 100 -2.64 -8.96 -0.19
N GLY A 101 -1.53 -9.28 0.48
CA GLY A 101 -1.40 -10.46 1.31
C GLY A 101 -0.04 -11.11 1.22
N GLY A 102 0.01 -12.40 1.47
CA GLY A 102 1.26 -13.14 1.36
C GLY A 102 1.07 -14.64 1.60
N SER A 103 2.09 -15.40 1.33
CA SER A 103 2.12 -16.83 1.55
C SER A 103 3.35 -17.27 2.36
N ILE A 104 3.29 -18.49 2.87
CA ILE A 104 4.38 -19.13 3.58
C ILE A 104 4.31 -20.64 3.38
N GLY A 105 5.41 -21.26 2.98
CA GLY A 105 5.53 -22.69 2.79
C GLY A 105 6.56 -23.04 1.73
N SER A 106 6.86 -24.31 1.63
CA SER A 106 7.77 -24.86 0.60
C SER A 106 9.11 -24.13 0.47
N GLY A 107 9.67 -23.68 1.61
CA GLY A 107 10.97 -23.02 1.63
C GLY A 107 10.93 -21.52 1.37
N THR A 108 9.75 -20.92 1.18
CA THR A 108 9.58 -19.51 0.85
C THR A 108 8.51 -18.84 1.73
N MET A 109 8.78 -17.64 2.16
CA MET A 109 7.81 -16.69 2.70
C MET A 109 7.76 -15.50 1.76
N GLU A 110 6.58 -15.07 1.38
CA GLU A 110 6.40 -13.94 0.47
C GLU A 110 5.32 -12.97 0.93
N VAL A 111 5.45 -11.72 0.52
CA VAL A 111 4.44 -10.68 0.65
C VAL A 111 4.16 -10.11 -0.74
N SER A 112 2.88 -10.12 -1.12
CA SER A 112 2.38 -9.63 -2.39
C SER A 112 1.88 -8.20 -2.24
N CYS A 113 2.20 -7.35 -3.21
CA CYS A 113 1.82 -5.95 -3.23
C CYS A 113 1.31 -5.55 -4.63
N SER A 114 0.32 -4.65 -4.65
CA SER A 114 -0.14 -3.96 -5.85
C SER A 114 0.25 -2.49 -5.78
N VAL A 115 0.88 -2.00 -6.84
CA VAL A 115 1.42 -0.63 -6.90
C VAL A 115 1.18 0.03 -8.25
N VAL A 116 1.15 1.36 -8.27
CA VAL A 116 0.97 2.15 -9.50
C VAL A 116 2.25 2.27 -10.33
N ASN A 117 3.41 1.96 -9.76
CA ASN A 117 4.71 1.99 -10.44
C ASN A 117 5.70 1.06 -9.73
N PHE A 118 5.90 -0.13 -10.27
CA PHE A 118 6.79 -1.13 -9.68
C PHE A 118 8.24 -0.65 -9.52
N ARG A 119 8.79 0.05 -10.52
CA ARG A 119 10.18 0.51 -10.47
C ARG A 119 10.41 1.48 -9.29
N LEU A 120 9.50 2.42 -9.11
CA LEU A 120 9.57 3.39 -8.01
C LEU A 120 9.30 2.71 -6.66
N ALA A 121 8.28 1.84 -6.60
CA ALA A 121 7.97 1.07 -5.39
C ALA A 121 9.16 0.23 -4.94
N LYS A 122 9.84 -0.45 -5.86
CA LYS A 122 11.03 -1.25 -5.57
C LYS A 122 12.14 -0.41 -4.92
N GLN A 123 12.41 0.79 -5.44
CA GLN A 123 13.40 1.69 -4.86
C GLN A 123 13.04 2.13 -3.44
N ILE A 124 11.78 2.51 -3.21
CA ILE A 124 11.28 2.95 -1.90
C ILE A 124 11.37 1.80 -0.90
N ILE A 125 10.93 0.60 -1.28
CA ILE A 125 10.96 -0.59 -0.42
C ILE A 125 12.40 -1.00 -0.11
N GLN A 126 13.28 -1.02 -1.08
CA GLN A 126 14.69 -1.34 -0.86
C GLN A 126 15.33 -0.36 0.15
N ALA A 127 15.08 0.92 0.01
CA ALA A 127 15.55 1.93 0.97
C ALA A 127 14.93 1.75 2.36
N ASN A 128 13.63 1.46 2.42
CA ASN A 128 12.90 1.26 3.69
C ASN A 128 13.38 0.01 4.45
N LEU A 129 13.73 -1.06 3.75
CA LEU A 129 14.13 -2.34 4.36
C LEU A 129 15.63 -2.42 4.67
N ALA A 130 16.48 -1.61 4.01
CA ALA A 130 17.94 -1.74 4.02
C ALA A 130 18.57 -1.77 5.43
N GLU A 131 18.08 -0.97 6.36
CA GLU A 131 18.58 -0.89 7.74
C GLU A 131 17.60 -1.49 8.75
N SER A 132 16.86 -2.51 8.37
CA SER A 132 15.86 -3.17 9.19
C SER A 132 16.12 -4.67 9.33
N SER A 133 15.38 -5.32 10.25
CA SER A 133 15.38 -6.78 10.39
C SER A 133 14.76 -7.51 9.18
N PHE A 134 14.32 -6.80 8.16
CA PHE A 134 13.74 -7.32 6.92
C PHE A 134 14.68 -7.20 5.71
N ALA A 135 15.93 -6.76 5.90
CA ALA A 135 16.91 -6.58 4.83
C ALA A 135 17.36 -7.91 4.18
N ASP A 136 17.05 -9.04 4.81
CA ASP A 136 17.44 -10.39 4.40
C ASP A 136 16.53 -11.04 3.34
N TYR A 137 15.75 -10.24 2.62
CA TYR A 137 14.93 -10.75 1.51
C TYR A 137 15.80 -11.36 0.41
N SER A 138 15.28 -12.40 -0.27
CA SER A 138 15.98 -13.08 -1.36
C SER A 138 15.89 -12.27 -2.66
N ARG A 139 14.69 -11.78 -2.97
CA ARG A 139 14.42 -11.02 -4.20
C ARG A 139 13.12 -10.24 -4.11
N ILE A 140 12.98 -9.24 -4.99
CA ILE A 140 11.75 -8.51 -5.27
C ILE A 140 11.42 -8.74 -6.75
N VAL A 141 10.31 -9.41 -7.03
CA VAL A 141 9.95 -9.95 -8.34
C VAL A 141 8.62 -9.36 -8.81
N ASN A 142 8.60 -8.80 -10.02
CA ASN A 142 7.37 -8.40 -10.69
C ASN A 142 6.62 -9.64 -11.17
N GLU A 143 5.32 -9.68 -10.97
CA GLU A 143 4.43 -10.68 -11.55
C GLU A 143 3.94 -10.12 -12.90
N GLU A 144 4.65 -10.44 -13.98
CA GLU A 144 4.19 -10.20 -15.36
C GLU A 144 3.39 -11.40 -15.87
#